data_de67e526c5c69552538013c93933da1d
#
_entry.id   de67e526c5c69552538013c93933da1d
#
_cell.length_a   1.000
_cell.length_b   1.000
_cell.length_c   1.000
_cell.angle_alpha   90.00
_cell.angle_beta   90.00
_cell.angle_gamma   90.00
#
_symmetry.space_group_name_H-M   'P 1'
#
loop_
_entity.id
_entity.type
_entity.pdbx_description
1 polymer ?
#
loop_
_entity_poly.entity_id
_entity_poly.type
_entity_poly.pdbx_seq_one_letter_code
_entity_poly.pdbx_strand_id
1 'polypeptide(L)'
;MLRIVKREDNNGYESILASLDLCNVSDIMISEAVSENGVDGYVIYEISDDSITVYDVNSSGDIMLLDGLVRSALFLAAMRGIETAVFTTADRSDLIKLRFISAESNVLEPISEMLSGCEHCKHK
;
A
#
# COMPACT_ATOMS: atom_id res chain seq x y z
N MET A 1 -7.79 18.88 -5.43
CA MET A 1 -6.53 18.50 -4.79
C MET A 1 -6.55 17.03 -4.42
N LEU A 2 -5.52 16.33 -4.78
CA LEU A 2 -5.43 14.90 -4.48
C LEU A 2 -5.04 14.67 -3.02
N ARG A 3 -5.71 13.74 -2.38
CA ARG A 3 -5.33 13.32 -1.02
C ARG A 3 -5.66 11.84 -0.84
N ILE A 4 -4.97 11.21 0.08
CA ILE A 4 -5.15 9.80 0.36
C ILE A 4 -5.83 9.68 1.71
N VAL A 5 -6.98 9.00 1.72
CA VAL A 5 -7.80 8.86 2.93
C VAL A 5 -8.08 7.39 3.20
N LYS A 6 -8.06 7.01 4.47
CA LYS A 6 -8.39 5.67 4.89
C LYS A 6 -9.90 5.55 5.00
N ARG A 7 -10.47 4.53 4.39
CA ARG A 7 -11.90 4.28 4.48
C ARG A 7 -12.26 3.69 5.84
N GLU A 8 -13.47 3.99 6.28
CA GLU A 8 -13.96 3.44 7.55
C GLU A 8 -14.70 2.12 7.36
N ASP A 9 -15.04 1.78 6.11
CA ASP A 9 -15.70 0.52 5.80
C ASP A 9 -15.23 0.04 4.43
N ASN A 10 -15.70 -1.14 4.04
CA ASN A 10 -15.31 -1.76 2.78
C ASN A 10 -16.43 -1.72 1.75
N ASN A 11 -17.43 -0.88 1.95
CA ASN A 11 -18.55 -0.78 1.03
C ASN A 11 -18.09 -0.37 -0.36
N GLY A 12 -18.57 -1.05 -1.37
CA GLY A 12 -18.18 -0.80 -2.74
C GLY A 12 -17.00 -1.64 -3.21
N TYR A 13 -16.36 -2.38 -2.30
CA TYR A 13 -15.19 -3.19 -2.64
C TYR A 13 -15.46 -4.69 -2.57
N GLU A 14 -16.74 -5.07 -2.42
CA GLU A 14 -17.08 -6.47 -2.20
C GLU A 14 -16.58 -7.39 -3.32
N SER A 15 -16.75 -7.00 -4.56
CA SER A 15 -16.32 -7.87 -5.65
C SER A 15 -14.81 -7.96 -5.76
N ILE A 16 -14.10 -6.87 -5.45
CA ILE A 16 -12.64 -6.89 -5.45
C ILE A 16 -12.13 -7.80 -4.34
N LEU A 17 -12.71 -7.67 -3.14
CA LEU A 17 -12.32 -8.51 -2.02
C LEU A 17 -12.61 -9.98 -2.30
N ALA A 18 -13.72 -10.27 -2.98
CA ALA A 18 -14.03 -11.64 -3.36
C ALA A 18 -12.99 -12.18 -4.34
N SER A 19 -12.56 -11.37 -5.30
CA SER A 19 -11.57 -11.81 -6.27
C SER A 19 -10.21 -12.07 -5.64
N LEU A 20 -9.93 -11.43 -4.50
CA LEU A 20 -8.68 -11.62 -3.76
C LEU A 20 -8.82 -12.65 -2.64
N ASP A 21 -10.02 -13.27 -2.52
CA ASP A 21 -10.30 -14.25 -1.49
C ASP A 21 -10.19 -13.67 -0.07
N LEU A 22 -10.65 -12.43 0.08
CA LEU A 22 -10.54 -11.70 1.34
C LEU A 22 -11.87 -11.44 2.02
N CYS A 23 -12.96 -12.05 1.54
CA CYS A 23 -14.30 -11.75 2.06
C CYS A 23 -14.44 -12.05 3.54
N ASN A 24 -13.69 -13.03 4.05
CA ASN A 24 -13.79 -13.45 5.44
C ASN A 24 -12.71 -12.87 6.33
N VAL A 25 -11.91 -11.96 5.81
CA VAL A 25 -10.84 -11.34 6.61
C VAL A 25 -11.42 -10.08 7.24
N SER A 26 -11.43 -10.04 8.58
CA SER A 26 -12.13 -8.98 9.30
C SER A 26 -11.35 -7.67 9.40
N ASP A 27 -10.04 -7.71 9.25
CA ASP A 27 -9.19 -6.54 9.48
C ASP A 27 -8.67 -5.90 8.20
N ILE A 28 -9.38 -6.11 7.11
CA ILE A 28 -8.99 -5.50 5.83
C ILE A 28 -9.16 -3.99 5.91
N MET A 29 -8.14 -3.27 5.46
CA MET A 29 -8.12 -1.81 5.41
C MET A 29 -7.98 -1.37 3.97
N ILE A 30 -8.66 -0.27 3.64
CA ILE A 30 -8.62 0.30 2.30
C ILE A 30 -8.37 1.79 2.41
N SER A 31 -7.35 2.26 1.70
CA SER A 31 -7.10 3.69 1.56
C SER A 31 -7.31 4.08 0.10
N GLU A 32 -7.89 5.25 -0.11
CA GLU A 32 -8.22 5.73 -1.45
C GLU A 32 -7.55 7.05 -1.74
N ALA A 33 -7.13 7.22 -2.98
CA ALA A 33 -6.67 8.51 -3.47
C ALA A 33 -7.89 9.22 -4.04
N VAL A 34 -8.23 10.37 -3.47
CA VAL A 34 -9.46 11.08 -3.78
C VAL A 34 -9.12 12.48 -4.29
N SER A 35 -9.74 12.87 -5.39
CA SER A 35 -9.64 14.23 -5.93
C SER A 35 -11.04 14.72 -6.22
N GLU A 36 -11.14 15.92 -6.81
CA GLU A 36 -12.44 16.44 -7.18
C GLU A 36 -13.13 15.58 -8.25
N ASN A 37 -12.38 14.70 -8.90
CA ASN A 37 -12.94 13.77 -9.88
C ASN A 37 -13.42 12.47 -9.27
N GLY A 38 -13.30 12.31 -7.95
CA GLY A 38 -13.70 11.09 -7.26
C GLY A 38 -12.51 10.28 -6.84
N VAL A 39 -12.66 8.95 -6.86
CA VAL A 39 -11.60 8.03 -6.43
C VAL A 39 -10.69 7.73 -7.60
N ASP A 40 -9.43 8.08 -7.49
CA ASP A 40 -8.44 7.88 -8.54
C ASP A 40 -7.67 6.57 -8.37
N GLY A 41 -7.68 6.00 -7.20
CA GLY A 41 -6.98 4.74 -6.94
C GLY A 41 -7.18 4.28 -5.52
N TYR A 42 -6.68 3.07 -5.21
CA TYR A 42 -6.84 2.51 -3.87
C TYR A 42 -5.70 1.55 -3.57
N VAL A 43 -5.53 1.27 -2.28
CA VAL A 43 -4.65 0.22 -1.80
C VAL A 43 -5.39 -0.58 -0.74
N ILE A 44 -5.30 -1.91 -0.83
CA ILE A 44 -5.96 -2.83 0.10
C ILE A 44 -4.88 -3.55 0.89
N TYR A 45 -4.99 -3.51 2.21
CA TYR A 45 -3.94 -4.03 3.07
C TYR A 45 -4.52 -4.46 4.42
N GLU A 46 -3.70 -5.17 5.18
CA GLU A 46 -4.03 -5.59 6.53
C GLU A 46 -2.80 -5.38 7.41
N ILE A 47 -2.99 -4.82 8.60
CA ILE A 47 -1.89 -4.62 9.54
C ILE A 47 -2.09 -5.58 10.71
N SER A 48 -1.12 -6.47 10.90
CA SER A 48 -1.11 -7.39 12.04
C SER A 48 -0.13 -6.89 13.09
N ASP A 49 0.15 -7.72 14.08
CA ASP A 49 1.02 -7.31 15.18
C ASP A 49 2.47 -7.05 14.75
N ASP A 50 2.92 -7.74 13.70
CA ASP A 50 4.33 -7.69 13.33
C ASP A 50 4.58 -7.43 11.84
N SER A 51 3.52 -7.25 11.06
CA SER A 51 3.72 -6.98 9.63
C SER A 51 2.49 -6.32 9.03
N ILE A 52 2.69 -5.71 7.87
CA ILE A 52 1.61 -5.26 7.02
C ILE A 52 1.64 -6.10 5.74
N THR A 53 0.48 -6.56 5.32
CA THR A 53 0.34 -7.29 4.05
C THR A 53 -0.43 -6.40 3.09
N VAL A 54 0.18 -6.09 1.94
CA VAL A 54 -0.46 -5.32 0.89
C VAL A 54 -1.01 -6.31 -0.13
N TYR A 55 -2.33 -6.37 -0.23
CA TYR A 55 -3.00 -7.34 -1.08
C TYR A 55 -3.19 -6.86 -2.51
N ASP A 56 -3.44 -5.56 -2.69
CA ASP A 56 -3.69 -5.04 -4.01
C ASP A 56 -3.54 -3.52 -3.99
N VAL A 57 -3.11 -2.97 -5.12
CA VAL A 57 -3.06 -1.53 -5.30
C VAL A 57 -3.44 -1.23 -6.74
N ASN A 58 -4.29 -0.24 -6.92
CA ASN A 58 -4.74 0.19 -8.23
C ASN A 58 -4.56 1.69 -8.34
N SER A 59 -3.75 2.11 -9.28
CA SER A 59 -3.46 3.53 -9.50
C SER A 59 -3.85 3.98 -10.91
N SER A 60 -4.60 3.15 -11.61
CA SER A 60 -5.04 3.45 -12.98
C SER A 60 -3.87 3.75 -13.91
N GLY A 61 -2.75 3.09 -13.68
CA GLY A 61 -1.56 3.26 -14.50
C GLY A 61 -0.65 4.40 -14.10
N ASP A 62 -0.98 5.13 -13.05
CA ASP A 62 -0.16 6.26 -12.58
C ASP A 62 0.82 5.77 -11.52
N ILE A 63 2.09 5.65 -11.91
CA ILE A 63 3.10 5.09 -11.02
C ILE A 63 3.39 5.99 -9.82
N MET A 64 3.26 7.31 -9.98
CA MET A 64 3.46 8.23 -8.86
C MET A 64 2.33 8.09 -7.85
N LEU A 65 1.12 7.87 -8.33
CA LEU A 65 -0.02 7.63 -7.47
C LEU A 65 0.13 6.31 -6.73
N LEU A 66 0.62 5.29 -7.44
CA LEU A 66 0.88 3.99 -6.81
C LEU A 66 1.88 4.15 -5.67
N ASP A 67 2.95 4.89 -5.91
CA ASP A 67 3.96 5.15 -4.89
C ASP A 67 3.33 5.80 -3.65
N GLY A 68 2.50 6.81 -3.86
CA GLY A 68 1.85 7.49 -2.74
C GLY A 68 0.89 6.61 -1.96
N LEU A 69 0.10 5.79 -2.67
CA LEU A 69 -0.83 4.88 -2.02
C LEU A 69 -0.10 3.85 -1.16
N VAL A 70 0.95 3.25 -1.70
CA VAL A 70 1.72 2.26 -0.95
C VAL A 70 2.39 2.91 0.25
N ARG A 71 3.02 4.07 0.06
CA ARG A 71 3.69 4.75 1.17
C ARG A 71 2.73 5.13 2.29
N SER A 72 1.49 5.53 1.94
CA SER A 72 0.53 5.89 2.98
C SER A 72 0.16 4.68 3.83
N ALA A 73 0.00 3.51 3.23
CA ALA A 73 -0.28 2.29 3.98
C ALA A 73 0.91 1.91 4.85
N LEU A 74 2.11 1.97 4.28
CA LEU A 74 3.32 1.65 5.04
C LEU A 74 3.54 2.61 6.21
N PHE A 75 3.17 3.88 6.03
CA PHE A 75 3.30 4.86 7.09
C PHE A 75 2.43 4.50 8.30
N LEU A 76 1.21 4.03 8.05
CA LEU A 76 0.34 3.60 9.14
C LEU A 76 0.96 2.44 9.92
N ALA A 77 1.59 1.50 9.21
CA ALA A 77 2.27 0.39 9.87
C ALA A 77 3.48 0.89 10.66
N ALA A 78 4.25 1.79 10.07
CA ALA A 78 5.44 2.32 10.74
C ALA A 78 5.08 3.07 12.01
N MET A 79 3.94 3.76 12.02
CA MET A 79 3.48 4.46 13.22
C MET A 79 3.16 3.50 14.36
N ARG A 80 2.94 2.23 14.06
CA ARG A 80 2.72 1.19 15.06
C ARG A 80 3.99 0.43 15.40
N GLY A 81 5.13 0.89 14.89
CA GLY A 81 6.41 0.23 15.14
C GLY A 81 6.66 -0.99 14.27
N ILE A 82 5.89 -1.17 13.21
CA ILE A 82 6.01 -2.33 12.32
C ILE A 82 7.05 -2.02 11.25
N GLU A 83 7.96 -2.96 11.02
CA GLU A 83 9.05 -2.78 10.07
C GLU A 83 9.03 -3.76 8.90
N THR A 84 8.08 -4.68 8.86
CA THR A 84 8.03 -5.71 7.82
C THR A 84 6.76 -5.56 6.99
N ALA A 85 6.92 -5.50 5.67
CA ALA A 85 5.81 -5.46 4.73
C ALA A 85 5.91 -6.62 3.76
N VAL A 86 4.78 -7.27 3.51
CA VAL A 86 4.67 -8.38 2.56
C VAL A 86 3.70 -7.95 1.46
N PHE A 87 4.11 -8.12 0.21
CA PHE A 87 3.29 -7.72 -0.94
C PHE A 87 2.81 -8.97 -1.67
N THR A 88 1.50 -9.18 -1.69
CA THR A 88 0.92 -10.33 -2.39
C THR A 88 0.20 -9.92 -3.66
N THR A 89 0.38 -8.67 -4.09
CA THR A 89 -0.25 -8.19 -5.32
C THR A 89 0.19 -9.03 -6.52
N ALA A 90 -0.73 -9.19 -7.47
CA ALA A 90 -0.44 -10.00 -8.66
C ALA A 90 0.57 -9.31 -9.57
N ASP A 91 0.43 -8.00 -9.75
CA ASP A 91 1.34 -7.25 -10.61
C ASP A 91 2.44 -6.62 -9.78
N ARG A 92 3.64 -7.14 -9.93
CA ARG A 92 4.80 -6.70 -9.16
C ARG A 92 5.68 -5.70 -9.88
N SER A 93 5.45 -5.48 -11.16
CA SER A 93 6.41 -4.74 -11.99
C SER A 93 6.64 -3.32 -11.50
N ASP A 94 5.58 -2.58 -11.18
CA ASP A 94 5.74 -1.22 -10.70
C ASP A 94 6.30 -1.16 -9.28
N LEU A 95 5.95 -2.15 -8.46
CA LEU A 95 6.50 -2.23 -7.11
C LEU A 95 8.01 -2.46 -7.14
N ILE A 96 8.48 -3.28 -8.07
CA ILE A 96 9.90 -3.51 -8.26
C ILE A 96 10.58 -2.24 -8.78
N LYS A 97 9.94 -1.59 -9.74
CA LYS A 97 10.48 -0.36 -10.30
C LYS A 97 10.64 0.72 -9.26
N LEU A 98 9.72 0.81 -8.34
CA LEU A 98 9.76 1.78 -7.24
C LEU A 98 10.61 1.30 -6.05
N ARG A 99 11.12 0.08 -6.13
CA ARG A 99 12.03 -0.50 -5.13
C ARG A 99 11.37 -0.82 -3.81
N PHE A 100 10.06 -1.01 -3.80
CA PHE A 100 9.40 -1.55 -2.61
C PHE A 100 9.78 -3.01 -2.42
N ILE A 101 9.91 -3.75 -3.51
CA ILE A 101 10.29 -5.17 -3.48
C ILE A 101 11.32 -5.41 -4.59
N SER A 102 11.87 -6.62 -4.61
CA SER A 102 12.80 -7.02 -5.65
C SER A 102 12.20 -8.16 -6.47
N ALA A 103 12.88 -8.53 -7.54
CA ALA A 103 12.43 -9.65 -8.36
C ALA A 103 12.44 -10.96 -7.58
N GLU A 104 13.26 -11.06 -6.53
CA GLU A 104 13.44 -12.27 -5.76
C GLU A 104 12.62 -12.32 -4.49
N SER A 105 12.04 -11.22 -4.04
CA SER A 105 11.40 -11.18 -2.74
C SER A 105 10.22 -10.24 -2.73
N ASN A 106 9.15 -10.65 -2.07
CA ASN A 106 7.96 -9.83 -1.86
C ASN A 106 7.99 -9.12 -0.50
N VAL A 107 9.11 -9.16 0.20
CA VAL A 107 9.20 -8.59 1.54
C VAL A 107 10.03 -7.33 1.52
N LEU A 108 9.52 -6.29 2.16
CA LEU A 108 10.21 -5.02 2.36
C LEU A 108 10.49 -4.85 3.83
N GLU A 109 11.76 -4.59 4.17
CA GLU A 109 12.19 -4.51 5.56
C GLU A 109 13.55 -3.81 5.62
N PRO A 110 13.75 -2.79 6.45
CA PRO A 110 12.73 -2.22 7.35
C PRO A 110 11.91 -1.13 6.64
N ILE A 111 10.66 -1.03 7.04
CA ILE A 111 9.75 -0.03 6.44
C ILE A 111 10.24 1.39 6.71
N SER A 112 10.71 1.64 7.92
CA SER A 112 11.13 3.00 8.29
C SER A 112 12.23 3.52 7.37
N GLU A 113 13.12 2.65 6.94
CA GLU A 113 14.18 3.04 6.02
C GLU A 113 13.63 3.42 4.66
N MET A 114 12.64 2.66 4.18
CA MET A 114 11.99 2.97 2.92
C MET A 114 11.26 4.31 2.97
N LEU A 115 10.59 4.59 4.08
CA LEU A 115 9.83 5.84 4.22
C LEU A 115 10.72 7.05 4.43
N SER A 116 11.82 6.89 5.14
CA SER A 116 12.77 7.97 5.28
C SER A 116 13.46 8.25 3.96
N GLY A 117 13.59 7.25 3.18
CA GLY A 117 13.84 7.06 1.77
C GLY A 117 14.56 8.06 0.96
N CYS A 118 14.71 9.22 1.38
CA CYS A 118 15.53 10.17 0.68
C CYS A 118 16.89 10.11 1.27
N GLU A 119 17.49 8.93 1.17
CA GLU A 119 18.82 8.77 1.68
C GLU A 119 19.74 9.77 1.11
N HIS A 120 19.61 9.98 -0.17
CA HIS A 120 20.39 10.99 -0.83
C HIS A 120 20.10 12.37 -0.27
N CYS A 121 18.94 12.56 0.32
CA CYS A 121 18.65 13.83 0.94
C CYS A 121 19.46 14.05 2.17
N LYS A 122 19.91 12.99 2.80
CA LYS A 122 20.68 13.10 4.02
C LYS A 122 22.12 13.36 3.75
N HIS A 123 22.51 13.19 2.53
CA HIS A 123 23.92 13.34 2.20
C HIS A 123 24.32 14.74 1.97
N LYS A 124 23.38 15.57 2.07
CA LYS A 124 23.74 16.92 1.77
C LYS A 124 24.51 17.54 2.74
#